data_7a6b4832bcf8a015b8c7b86f4bdb311b
#
_entry.id   7a6b4832bcf8a015b8c7b86f4bdb311b
#
_cell.length_a   1.000
_cell.length_b   1.000
_cell.length_c   1.000
_cell.angle_alpha   90.00
_cell.angle_beta   90.00
_cell.angle_gamma   90.00
#
_symmetry.space_group_name_H-M   'P 1'
#
loop_
_entity.id
_entity.type
_entity.pdbx_description
1 polymer ?
#
loop_
_entity_poly.entity_id
_entity_poly.type
_entity_poly.pdbx_seq_one_letter_code
_entity_poly.pdbx_strand_id
1 'polypeptide(L)'
;TVPALLVISIAMIFLKNQTRPILKLAEASEKFGRGEKIEEFVPSGALEIRKAGFEFEKMRKRIIRHLTQRSEMLSGISHDLRTPLTRIKLQLALIKDRKIASELSDDVDEMEKMLNEYLQFAKTGAEEKTQKFNFQVLITSLLDKYDNPDITLESPENIEFEGRKELLKRCFNNLIENSLKYGSKLAVKIEILRKNFKVIIDDNGPGIPESEYENVFKPFYKIDKSRQDTKSSVGLGLSISSDIIRSHGGKIELSKSILGGLRAVSYT
;
A
#
# COMPACT_ATOMS: atom_id res chain seq x y z
N THR A 1 21.16 49.96 -25.11
CA THR A 1 21.19 49.02 -23.97
C THR A 1 19.85 48.97 -23.20
N VAL A 2 19.21 50.11 -22.89
CA VAL A 2 17.91 50.12 -22.17
C VAL A 2 16.77 49.42 -22.92
N PRO A 3 16.54 49.60 -24.23
CA PRO A 3 15.48 48.91 -24.96
C PRO A 3 15.70 47.39 -25.03
N ALA A 4 16.93 46.90 -25.11
CA ALA A 4 17.23 45.49 -25.10
C ALA A 4 16.89 44.82 -23.76
N LEU A 5 17.15 45.47 -22.63
CA LEU A 5 16.79 45.00 -21.29
C LEU A 5 15.24 44.91 -21.13
N LEU A 6 14.54 45.89 -21.67
CA LEU A 6 13.08 45.91 -21.62
C LEU A 6 12.46 44.77 -22.44
N VAL A 7 12.97 44.51 -23.64
CA VAL A 7 12.52 43.36 -24.48
C VAL A 7 12.81 42.03 -23.80
N ILE A 8 14.01 41.85 -23.22
CA ILE A 8 14.37 40.64 -22.47
C ILE A 8 13.45 40.43 -21.26
N SER A 9 13.14 41.49 -20.52
CA SER A 9 12.23 41.40 -19.36
C SER A 9 10.82 41.01 -19.76
N ILE A 10 10.28 41.59 -20.83
CA ILE A 10 8.97 41.20 -21.38
C ILE A 10 8.98 39.77 -21.84
N ALA A 11 10.01 39.33 -22.56
CA ALA A 11 10.15 37.95 -23.03
C ALA A 11 10.24 36.97 -21.85
N MET A 12 10.99 37.29 -20.80
CA MET A 12 11.06 36.45 -19.59
C MET A 12 9.72 36.35 -18.86
N ILE A 13 8.98 37.45 -18.71
CA ILE A 13 7.64 37.44 -18.10
C ILE A 13 6.69 36.58 -18.94
N PHE A 14 6.73 36.76 -20.26
CA PHE A 14 5.91 35.97 -21.19
C PHE A 14 6.21 34.47 -21.07
N LEU A 15 7.48 34.06 -21.16
CA LEU A 15 7.91 32.67 -20.99
C LEU A 15 7.50 32.09 -19.64
N LYS A 16 7.68 32.85 -18.56
CA LYS A 16 7.25 32.42 -17.22
C LYS A 16 5.75 32.18 -17.12
N ASN A 17 4.96 33.05 -17.77
CA ASN A 17 3.50 32.88 -17.79
C ASN A 17 3.05 31.71 -18.66
N GLN A 18 3.80 31.34 -19.69
CA GLN A 18 3.53 30.16 -20.53
C GLN A 18 3.94 28.84 -19.88
N THR A 19 5.09 28.82 -19.17
CA THR A 19 5.61 27.59 -18.56
C THR A 19 4.91 27.19 -17.25
N ARG A 20 4.48 28.16 -16.44
CA ARG A 20 3.80 27.90 -15.14
C ARG A 20 2.59 26.98 -15.25
N PRO A 21 1.63 27.16 -16.20
CA PRO A 21 0.48 26.27 -16.34
C PRO A 21 0.88 24.84 -16.73
N ILE A 22 1.92 24.69 -17.54
CA ILE A 22 2.45 23.36 -17.93
C ILE A 22 3.03 22.64 -16.71
N LEU A 23 3.85 23.33 -15.91
CA LEU A 23 4.42 22.77 -14.69
C LEU A 23 3.32 22.39 -13.69
N LYS A 24 2.27 23.21 -13.52
CA LYS A 24 1.13 22.87 -12.67
C LYS A 24 0.39 21.62 -13.14
N LEU A 25 0.20 21.47 -14.46
CA LEU A 25 -0.44 20.28 -15.03
C LEU A 25 0.44 19.05 -14.82
N ALA A 26 1.75 19.16 -15.02
CA ALA A 26 2.70 18.06 -14.78
C ALA A 26 2.70 17.64 -13.31
N GLU A 27 2.78 18.59 -12.37
CA GLU A 27 2.72 18.34 -10.92
C GLU A 27 1.40 17.69 -10.51
N ALA A 28 0.26 18.19 -11.03
CA ALA A 28 -1.04 17.58 -10.77
C ALA A 28 -1.11 16.14 -11.31
N SER A 29 -0.56 15.91 -12.51
CA SER A 29 -0.52 14.56 -13.10
C SER A 29 0.36 13.60 -12.29
N GLU A 30 1.51 14.07 -11.80
CA GLU A 30 2.41 13.28 -10.96
C GLU A 30 1.74 12.93 -9.60
N LYS A 31 1.17 13.91 -8.91
CA LYS A 31 0.43 13.70 -7.66
C LYS A 31 -0.72 12.72 -7.83
N PHE A 32 -1.49 12.87 -8.92
CA PHE A 32 -2.57 11.94 -9.25
C PHE A 32 -2.05 10.52 -9.50
N GLY A 33 -0.94 10.38 -10.23
CA GLY A 33 -0.28 9.10 -10.48
C GLY A 33 0.20 8.40 -9.20
N ARG A 34 0.59 9.18 -8.19
CA ARG A 34 0.94 8.67 -6.83
C ARG A 34 -0.30 8.38 -5.96
N GLY A 35 -1.52 8.59 -6.48
CA GLY A 35 -2.75 8.39 -5.71
C GLY A 35 -2.95 9.43 -4.60
N GLU A 36 -2.26 10.56 -4.64
CA GLU A 36 -2.46 11.67 -3.73
C GLU A 36 -3.79 12.39 -4.02
N LYS A 37 -4.44 12.87 -2.96
CA LYS A 37 -5.66 13.68 -3.13
C LYS A 37 -5.28 15.04 -3.70
N ILE A 38 -5.70 15.29 -4.93
CA ILE A 38 -5.52 16.59 -5.57
C ILE A 38 -6.77 17.41 -5.32
N GLU A 39 -6.59 18.63 -4.84
CA GLU A 39 -7.64 19.66 -4.86
C GLU A 39 -8.06 19.95 -6.32
N GLU A 40 -9.18 20.65 -6.51
CA GLU A 40 -9.72 20.89 -7.84
C GLU A 40 -8.67 21.58 -8.72
N PHE A 41 -8.24 20.88 -9.79
CA PHE A 41 -7.29 21.42 -10.75
C PHE A 41 -8.00 22.38 -11.69
N VAL A 42 -7.64 23.67 -11.64
CA VAL A 42 -8.20 24.70 -12.50
C VAL A 42 -7.26 24.92 -13.69
N PRO A 43 -7.67 24.51 -14.92
CA PRO A 43 -6.87 24.71 -16.13
C PRO A 43 -6.63 26.20 -16.41
N SER A 44 -5.38 26.58 -16.69
CA SER A 44 -4.97 27.96 -16.95
C SER A 44 -3.93 28.04 -18.09
N GLY A 45 -3.63 29.23 -18.57
CA GLY A 45 -2.63 29.47 -19.62
C GLY A 45 -3.22 29.57 -21.04
N ALA A 46 -2.40 29.29 -22.05
CA ALA A 46 -2.78 29.31 -23.47
C ALA A 46 -3.93 28.32 -23.78
N LEU A 47 -4.63 28.52 -24.86
CA LEU A 47 -5.81 27.73 -25.23
C LEU A 47 -5.53 26.22 -25.25
N GLU A 48 -4.40 25.83 -25.86
CA GLU A 48 -3.96 24.43 -25.97
C GLU A 48 -3.68 23.81 -24.62
N ILE A 49 -3.01 24.54 -23.72
CA ILE A 49 -2.69 24.10 -22.35
C ILE A 49 -3.97 23.96 -21.51
N ARG A 50 -4.89 24.93 -21.64
CA ARG A 50 -6.20 24.84 -20.99
C ARG A 50 -7.00 23.63 -21.47
N LYS A 51 -7.01 23.37 -22.79
CA LYS A 51 -7.67 22.19 -23.34
C LYS A 51 -7.09 20.90 -22.80
N ALA A 52 -5.76 20.78 -22.77
CA ALA A 52 -5.07 19.63 -22.17
C ALA A 52 -5.42 19.48 -20.68
N GLY A 53 -5.47 20.57 -19.92
CA GLY A 53 -5.86 20.57 -18.52
C GLY A 53 -7.32 20.15 -18.30
N PHE A 54 -8.25 20.55 -19.16
CA PHE A 54 -9.65 20.09 -19.10
C PHE A 54 -9.77 18.59 -19.38
N GLU A 55 -9.07 18.07 -20.38
CA GLU A 55 -9.09 16.63 -20.67
C GLU A 55 -8.43 15.80 -19.55
N PHE A 56 -7.35 16.30 -18.95
CA PHE A 56 -6.76 15.70 -17.73
C PHE A 56 -7.79 15.63 -16.60
N GLU A 57 -8.48 16.74 -16.30
CA GLU A 57 -9.46 16.78 -15.21
C GLU A 57 -10.66 15.84 -15.48
N LYS A 58 -11.12 15.76 -16.73
CA LYS A 58 -12.16 14.83 -17.15
C LYS A 58 -11.73 13.37 -17.00
N MET A 59 -10.50 13.05 -17.39
CA MET A 59 -9.89 11.74 -17.20
C MET A 59 -9.79 11.41 -15.70
N ARG A 60 -9.25 12.33 -14.89
CA ARG A 60 -9.13 12.20 -13.44
C ARG A 60 -10.47 11.89 -12.77
N LYS A 61 -11.51 12.68 -13.08
CA LYS A 61 -12.87 12.48 -12.54
C LYS A 61 -13.44 11.12 -12.94
N ARG A 62 -13.19 10.67 -14.18
CA ARG A 62 -13.63 9.35 -14.65
C ARG A 62 -12.94 8.23 -13.87
N ILE A 63 -11.62 8.28 -13.70
CA ILE A 63 -10.86 7.27 -12.95
C ILE A 63 -11.34 7.20 -11.51
N ILE A 64 -11.46 8.36 -10.82
CA ILE A 64 -11.96 8.41 -9.44
C ILE A 64 -13.34 7.77 -9.35
N ARG A 65 -14.26 8.11 -10.25
CA ARG A 65 -15.61 7.52 -10.27
C ARG A 65 -15.57 6.00 -10.41
N HIS A 66 -14.75 5.47 -11.32
CA HIS A 66 -14.61 4.01 -11.49
C HIS A 66 -14.05 3.35 -10.24
N LEU A 67 -13.05 3.95 -9.60
CA LEU A 67 -12.49 3.42 -8.35
C LEU A 67 -13.53 3.43 -7.22
N THR A 68 -14.29 4.52 -7.07
CA THR A 68 -15.36 4.64 -6.07
C THR A 68 -16.47 3.61 -6.32
N GLN A 69 -16.98 3.51 -7.55
CA GLN A 69 -18.00 2.51 -7.91
C GLN A 69 -17.53 1.07 -7.62
N ARG A 70 -16.26 0.76 -7.97
CA ARG A 70 -15.68 -0.55 -7.66
C ARG A 70 -15.63 -0.81 -6.15
N SER A 71 -15.23 0.18 -5.37
CA SER A 71 -15.15 0.09 -3.91
C SER A 71 -16.54 -0.09 -3.27
N GLU A 72 -17.55 0.68 -3.72
CA GLU A 72 -18.94 0.58 -3.28
C GLU A 72 -19.56 -0.79 -3.62
N MET A 73 -19.37 -1.26 -4.87
CA MET A 73 -19.84 -2.58 -5.30
C MET A 73 -19.25 -3.69 -4.44
N LEU A 74 -17.94 -3.66 -4.18
CA LEU A 74 -17.28 -4.66 -3.36
C LEU A 74 -17.71 -4.59 -1.90
N SER A 75 -17.98 -3.40 -1.37
CA SER A 75 -18.53 -3.23 -0.03
C SER A 75 -19.94 -3.82 0.08
N GLY A 76 -20.79 -3.63 -0.94
CA GLY A 76 -22.12 -4.23 -1.01
C GLY A 76 -22.07 -5.76 -1.07
N ILE A 77 -21.26 -6.32 -1.98
CA ILE A 77 -21.06 -7.76 -2.10
C ILE A 77 -20.61 -8.39 -0.77
N SER A 78 -19.70 -7.72 -0.05
CA SER A 78 -19.24 -8.23 1.23
C SER A 78 -20.32 -8.25 2.30
N HIS A 79 -21.12 -7.20 2.37
CA HIS A 79 -22.27 -7.19 3.27
C HIS A 79 -23.21 -8.36 2.97
N ASP A 80 -23.51 -8.58 1.69
CA ASP A 80 -24.42 -9.62 1.25
C ASP A 80 -23.85 -11.04 1.44
N LEU A 81 -22.52 -11.20 1.36
CA LEU A 81 -21.86 -12.48 1.66
C LEU A 81 -21.71 -12.75 3.16
N ARG A 82 -21.59 -11.73 3.99
CA ARG A 82 -21.50 -11.92 5.46
C ARG A 82 -22.77 -12.53 6.05
N THR A 83 -23.92 -12.16 5.52
CA THR A 83 -25.23 -12.69 5.99
C THR A 83 -25.34 -14.20 5.85
N PRO A 84 -25.10 -14.84 4.68
CA PRO A 84 -25.12 -16.30 4.54
C PRO A 84 -24.02 -16.99 5.34
N LEU A 85 -22.80 -16.41 5.45
CA LEU A 85 -21.72 -16.96 6.27
C LEU A 85 -22.12 -17.01 7.75
N THR A 86 -22.72 -15.95 8.28
CA THR A 86 -23.25 -15.93 9.66
C THR A 86 -24.33 -16.99 9.84
N ARG A 87 -25.22 -17.18 8.86
CA ARG A 87 -26.28 -18.22 8.90
C ARG A 87 -25.67 -19.62 8.92
N ILE A 88 -24.65 -19.89 8.12
CA ILE A 88 -23.93 -21.16 8.12
C ILE A 88 -23.30 -21.40 9.51
N LYS A 89 -22.61 -20.43 10.10
CA LYS A 89 -22.04 -20.53 11.46
C LYS A 89 -23.12 -20.91 12.51
N LEU A 90 -24.29 -20.29 12.43
CA LEU A 90 -25.40 -20.60 13.35
C LEU A 90 -25.91 -22.03 13.14
N GLN A 91 -25.99 -22.53 11.90
CA GLN A 91 -26.39 -23.91 11.61
C GLN A 91 -25.34 -24.92 12.08
N LEU A 92 -24.03 -24.61 11.91
CA LEU A 92 -22.92 -25.44 12.39
C LEU A 92 -22.96 -25.60 13.92
N ALA A 93 -23.36 -24.56 14.65
CA ALA A 93 -23.51 -24.63 16.11
C ALA A 93 -24.60 -25.62 16.59
N LEU A 94 -25.52 -26.01 15.70
CA LEU A 94 -26.60 -26.98 15.99
C LEU A 94 -26.21 -28.43 15.64
N ILE A 95 -25.09 -28.64 14.97
CA ILE A 95 -24.61 -29.97 14.59
C ILE A 95 -24.11 -30.73 15.82
N LYS A 96 -24.57 -31.96 16.01
CA LYS A 96 -24.19 -32.80 17.17
C LYS A 96 -22.74 -33.32 17.06
N ASP A 97 -22.26 -33.60 15.86
CA ASP A 97 -20.88 -34.01 15.63
C ASP A 97 -19.95 -32.80 15.75
N ARG A 98 -19.35 -32.68 16.93
CA ARG A 98 -18.46 -31.54 17.25
C ARG A 98 -17.21 -31.46 16.38
N LYS A 99 -16.70 -32.60 15.88
CA LYS A 99 -15.51 -32.63 15.04
C LYS A 99 -15.81 -32.04 13.67
N ILE A 100 -16.86 -32.53 13.02
CA ILE A 100 -17.30 -32.03 11.71
C ILE A 100 -17.73 -30.55 11.82
N ALA A 101 -18.45 -30.19 12.89
CA ALA A 101 -18.85 -28.80 13.11
C ALA A 101 -17.67 -27.83 13.27
N SER A 102 -16.60 -28.26 13.96
CA SER A 102 -15.38 -27.46 14.13
C SER A 102 -14.64 -27.29 12.80
N GLU A 103 -14.41 -28.38 12.04
CA GLU A 103 -13.72 -28.34 10.76
C GLU A 103 -14.45 -27.40 9.76
N LEU A 104 -15.78 -27.49 9.67
CA LEU A 104 -16.57 -26.61 8.81
C LEU A 104 -16.61 -25.15 9.32
N SER A 105 -16.58 -24.94 10.65
CA SER A 105 -16.53 -23.59 11.22
C SER A 105 -15.20 -22.90 10.87
N ASP A 106 -14.10 -23.65 10.92
CA ASP A 106 -12.77 -23.15 10.52
C ASP A 106 -12.77 -22.72 9.05
N ASP A 107 -13.40 -23.50 8.17
CA ASP A 107 -13.53 -23.16 6.75
C ASP A 107 -14.37 -21.89 6.53
N VAL A 108 -15.45 -21.70 7.28
CA VAL A 108 -16.29 -20.49 7.21
C VAL A 108 -15.53 -19.27 7.76
N ASP A 109 -14.76 -19.45 8.83
CA ASP A 109 -13.91 -18.37 9.38
C ASP A 109 -12.82 -17.96 8.39
N GLU A 110 -12.23 -18.92 7.66
CA GLU A 110 -11.29 -18.64 6.58
C GLU A 110 -11.96 -17.86 5.44
N MET A 111 -13.17 -18.24 5.01
CA MET A 111 -13.95 -17.52 3.99
C MET A 111 -14.22 -16.06 4.42
N GLU A 112 -14.60 -15.84 5.68
CA GLU A 112 -14.86 -14.51 6.21
C GLU A 112 -13.56 -13.65 6.24
N LYS A 113 -12.45 -14.26 6.61
CA LYS A 113 -11.12 -13.63 6.56
C LYS A 113 -10.74 -13.24 5.14
N MET A 114 -10.88 -14.16 4.17
CA MET A 114 -10.62 -13.90 2.75
C MET A 114 -11.46 -12.74 2.22
N LEU A 115 -12.74 -12.72 2.55
CA LEU A 115 -13.65 -11.64 2.15
C LEU A 115 -13.20 -10.28 2.71
N ASN A 116 -12.84 -10.23 3.99
CA ASN A 116 -12.38 -9.00 4.64
C ASN A 116 -11.04 -8.52 4.06
N GLU A 117 -10.07 -9.42 3.78
CA GLU A 117 -8.80 -9.07 3.14
C GLU A 117 -9.02 -8.54 1.71
N TYR A 118 -9.93 -9.17 0.94
CA TYR A 118 -10.29 -8.70 -0.41
C TYR A 118 -10.92 -7.32 -0.40
N LEU A 119 -11.82 -7.05 0.55
CA LEU A 119 -12.42 -5.74 0.71
C LEU A 119 -11.39 -4.67 1.07
N GLN A 120 -10.47 -5.01 1.96
CA GLN A 120 -9.39 -4.11 2.32
C GLN A 120 -8.46 -3.83 1.14
N PHE A 121 -8.22 -4.83 0.26
CA PHE A 121 -7.47 -4.63 -0.98
C PHE A 121 -8.21 -3.69 -1.95
N ALA A 122 -9.52 -3.83 -2.05
CA ALA A 122 -10.35 -3.02 -2.95
C ALA A 122 -10.57 -1.57 -2.47
N LYS A 123 -10.49 -1.32 -1.16
CA LYS A 123 -10.49 0.03 -0.59
C LYS A 123 -9.14 0.68 -0.89
N THR A 124 -9.05 1.31 -2.05
CA THR A 124 -7.93 2.17 -2.39
C THR A 124 -7.86 3.32 -1.38
N GLY A 125 -6.69 3.52 -0.77
CA GLY A 125 -6.45 4.58 0.23
C GLY A 125 -6.55 6.02 -0.30
N ALA A 126 -7.38 6.26 -1.33
CA ALA A 126 -7.62 7.56 -1.94
C ALA A 126 -8.27 8.58 -0.98
N GLU A 127 -8.82 8.12 0.14
CA GLU A 127 -9.49 9.00 1.12
C GLU A 127 -8.55 9.45 2.25
N GLU A 128 -7.43 8.77 2.48
CA GLU A 128 -6.53 9.12 3.57
C GLU A 128 -5.67 10.34 3.21
N LYS A 129 -5.70 11.34 4.09
CA LYS A 129 -4.88 12.54 3.94
C LYS A 129 -3.43 12.27 4.35
N THR A 130 -2.50 12.83 3.60
CA THR A 130 -1.10 12.90 3.98
C THR A 130 -0.94 13.72 5.26
N GLN A 131 -0.19 13.20 6.23
CA GLN A 131 0.08 13.86 7.51
C GLN A 131 1.53 13.62 7.94
N LYS A 132 2.05 14.52 8.76
CA LYS A 132 3.37 14.35 9.39
C LYS A 132 3.24 13.48 10.63
N PHE A 133 4.13 12.53 10.79
CA PHE A 133 4.20 11.66 11.97
C PHE A 133 5.62 11.12 12.16
N ASN A 134 5.88 10.60 13.36
CA ASN A 134 7.14 9.94 13.65
C ASN A 134 7.07 8.48 13.16
N PHE A 135 7.90 8.14 12.17
CA PHE A 135 7.90 6.82 11.54
C PHE A 135 8.46 5.73 12.46
N GLN A 136 9.48 6.04 13.27
CA GLN A 136 10.02 5.11 14.27
C GLN A 136 8.92 4.68 15.25
N VAL A 137 8.15 5.64 15.77
CA VAL A 137 7.04 5.34 16.69
C VAL A 137 5.99 4.44 16.02
N LEU A 138 5.72 4.65 14.74
CA LEU A 138 4.82 3.77 13.98
C LEU A 138 5.32 2.33 13.98
N ILE A 139 6.58 2.10 13.58
CA ILE A 139 7.16 0.74 13.52
C ILE A 139 7.23 0.12 14.91
N THR A 140 7.70 0.86 15.92
CA THR A 140 7.74 0.37 17.31
C THR A 140 6.36 -0.09 17.77
N SER A 141 5.31 0.70 17.53
CA SER A 141 3.92 0.33 17.90
C SER A 141 3.39 -0.94 17.20
N LEU A 142 3.97 -1.32 16.06
CA LEU A 142 3.64 -2.57 15.37
C LEU A 142 4.36 -3.75 15.99
N LEU A 143 5.62 -3.57 16.37
CA LEU A 143 6.46 -4.62 16.95
C LEU A 143 6.08 -4.92 18.41
N ASP A 144 5.66 -3.92 19.18
CA ASP A 144 5.24 -4.06 20.60
C ASP A 144 4.02 -4.96 20.79
N LYS A 145 3.32 -5.32 19.72
CA LYS A 145 2.20 -6.28 19.78
C LYS A 145 2.66 -7.72 19.96
N TYR A 146 3.93 -7.98 19.71
CA TYR A 146 4.51 -9.31 19.76
C TYR A 146 5.44 -9.41 20.96
N ASP A 147 5.06 -10.24 21.92
CA ASP A 147 5.93 -10.58 23.07
C ASP A 147 6.96 -11.65 22.65
N ASN A 148 7.93 -11.22 21.83
CA ASN A 148 8.95 -12.10 21.27
C ASN A 148 10.33 -11.44 21.39
N PRO A 149 11.26 -12.00 22.21
CA PRO A 149 12.60 -11.45 22.41
C PRO A 149 13.51 -11.54 21.17
N ASP A 150 13.16 -12.35 20.19
CA ASP A 150 13.89 -12.49 18.91
C ASP A 150 13.49 -11.41 17.86
N ILE A 151 12.70 -10.43 18.27
CA ILE A 151 12.37 -9.25 17.45
C ILE A 151 13.30 -8.11 17.83
N THR A 152 14.03 -7.58 16.85
CA THR A 152 14.94 -6.45 17.04
C THR A 152 14.60 -5.27 16.15
N LEU A 153 14.75 -4.04 16.67
CA LEU A 153 14.60 -2.81 15.91
C LEU A 153 15.87 -1.96 16.02
N GLU A 154 16.52 -1.72 14.89
CA GLU A 154 17.59 -0.74 14.73
C GLU A 154 17.07 0.47 13.97
N SER A 155 16.95 1.60 14.63
CA SER A 155 16.36 2.80 14.05
C SER A 155 16.98 4.07 14.62
N PRO A 156 17.24 5.10 13.79
CA PRO A 156 17.47 6.45 14.29
C PRO A 156 16.25 6.95 15.09
N GLU A 157 16.51 7.85 16.03
CA GLU A 157 15.44 8.52 16.77
C GLU A 157 14.76 9.61 15.93
N ASN A 158 13.49 9.85 16.20
CA ASN A 158 12.71 10.97 15.65
C ASN A 158 12.72 11.10 14.12
N ILE A 159 12.35 10.04 13.41
CA ILE A 159 12.19 10.10 11.95
C ILE A 159 10.84 10.73 11.61
N GLU A 160 10.85 12.05 11.29
CA GLU A 160 9.66 12.70 10.75
C GLU A 160 9.41 12.27 9.30
N PHE A 161 8.21 11.79 9.03
CA PHE A 161 7.77 11.41 7.71
C PHE A 161 6.41 12.04 7.38
N GLU A 162 6.24 12.43 6.12
CA GLU A 162 4.99 12.94 5.59
C GLU A 162 4.38 11.93 4.64
N GLY A 163 3.27 11.33 5.04
CA GLY A 163 2.63 10.25 4.27
C GLY A 163 1.25 9.88 4.82
N ARG A 164 0.66 8.87 4.22
CA ARG A 164 -0.62 8.28 4.65
C ARG A 164 -0.35 7.23 5.72
N LYS A 165 -0.49 7.64 6.97
CA LYS A 165 -0.06 6.88 8.15
C LYS A 165 -0.71 5.51 8.27
N GLU A 166 -2.04 5.42 8.07
CA GLU A 166 -2.76 4.15 8.21
C GLU A 166 -2.45 3.17 7.07
N LEU A 167 -2.21 3.67 5.85
CA LEU A 167 -1.73 2.84 4.75
C LEU A 167 -0.34 2.28 5.04
N LEU A 168 0.60 3.11 5.50
CA LEU A 168 1.95 2.66 5.85
C LEU A 168 1.93 1.68 7.02
N LYS A 169 1.10 1.95 8.04
CA LYS A 169 0.86 1.02 9.14
C LYS A 169 0.40 -0.36 8.64
N ARG A 170 -0.54 -0.38 7.70
CA ARG A 170 -1.03 -1.60 7.06
C ARG A 170 0.07 -2.31 6.26
N CYS A 171 0.86 -1.56 5.48
CA CYS A 171 1.97 -2.09 4.71
C CYS A 171 2.96 -2.83 5.60
N PHE A 172 3.47 -2.14 6.62
CA PHE A 172 4.48 -2.71 7.51
C PHE A 172 3.92 -3.81 8.40
N ASN A 173 2.65 -3.72 8.83
CA ASN A 173 1.99 -4.83 9.54
C ASN A 173 1.95 -6.10 8.66
N ASN A 174 1.58 -5.99 7.39
CA ASN A 174 1.57 -7.13 6.46
C ASN A 174 2.97 -7.75 6.28
N LEU A 175 4.03 -6.92 6.18
CA LEU A 175 5.39 -7.41 6.03
C LEU A 175 5.88 -8.10 7.31
N ILE A 176 5.62 -7.52 8.48
CA ILE A 176 5.96 -8.07 9.79
C ILE A 176 5.20 -9.38 10.04
N GLU A 177 3.88 -9.41 9.84
CA GLU A 177 3.07 -10.62 9.99
C GLU A 177 3.53 -11.74 9.06
N ASN A 178 3.89 -11.40 7.82
CA ASN A 178 4.42 -12.38 6.87
C ASN A 178 5.75 -12.97 7.37
N SER A 179 6.68 -12.13 7.83
CA SER A 179 7.96 -12.57 8.37
C SER A 179 7.81 -13.46 9.62
N LEU A 180 6.93 -13.09 10.55
CA LEU A 180 6.66 -13.86 11.77
C LEU A 180 5.86 -15.14 11.52
N LYS A 181 5.10 -15.20 10.44
CA LYS A 181 4.37 -16.40 10.04
C LYS A 181 5.30 -17.51 9.57
N TYR A 182 6.37 -17.16 8.87
CA TYR A 182 7.31 -18.13 8.28
C TYR A 182 8.62 -18.25 9.04
N GLY A 183 8.93 -17.27 9.89
CA GLY A 183 10.13 -17.24 10.73
C GLY A 183 9.81 -17.05 12.21
N SER A 184 10.78 -17.33 13.08
CA SER A 184 10.71 -17.08 14.51
C SER A 184 11.50 -15.84 14.94
N LYS A 185 12.46 -15.38 14.09
CA LYS A 185 13.31 -14.20 14.32
C LYS A 185 13.03 -13.13 13.30
N LEU A 186 13.00 -11.89 13.76
CA LEU A 186 12.74 -10.71 12.93
C LEU A 186 13.70 -9.59 13.30
N ALA A 187 14.44 -9.08 12.31
CA ALA A 187 15.23 -7.88 12.47
C ALA A 187 14.69 -6.77 11.55
N VAL A 188 14.31 -5.65 12.15
CA VAL A 188 13.87 -4.46 11.43
C VAL A 188 14.93 -3.39 11.55
N LYS A 189 15.38 -2.85 10.43
CA LYS A 189 16.37 -1.76 10.39
C LYS A 189 15.83 -0.61 9.56
N ILE A 190 15.95 0.62 10.08
CA ILE A 190 15.59 1.85 9.38
C ILE A 190 16.86 2.65 9.12
N GLU A 191 17.13 2.98 7.86
CA GLU A 191 18.28 3.78 7.44
C GLU A 191 17.80 5.07 6.75
N ILE A 192 18.36 6.21 7.16
CA ILE A 192 18.06 7.51 6.53
C ILE A 192 18.98 7.71 5.34
N LEU A 193 18.40 7.97 4.16
CA LEU A 193 19.10 8.23 2.90
C LEU A 193 18.80 9.66 2.43
N ARG A 194 19.61 10.65 2.79
CA ARG A 194 19.47 12.07 2.40
C ARG A 194 18.05 12.64 2.57
N LYS A 195 17.13 12.36 1.61
CA LYS A 195 15.72 12.82 1.63
C LYS A 195 14.72 11.70 1.80
N ASN A 196 15.16 10.45 1.72
CA ASN A 196 14.34 9.26 1.78
C ASN A 196 14.83 8.38 2.92
N PHE A 197 14.08 7.36 3.27
CA PHE A 197 14.57 6.33 4.17
C PHE A 197 14.31 4.94 3.58
N LYS A 198 15.07 4.00 4.09
CA LYS A 198 15.04 2.61 3.70
C LYS A 198 14.67 1.78 4.91
N VAL A 199 13.66 0.94 4.79
CA VAL A 199 13.26 -0.01 5.82
C VAL A 199 13.66 -1.39 5.34
N ILE A 200 14.44 -2.09 6.15
CA ILE A 200 14.89 -3.46 5.90
C ILE A 200 14.20 -4.35 6.93
N ILE A 201 13.57 -5.40 6.46
CA ILE A 201 12.90 -6.41 7.29
C ILE A 201 13.53 -7.75 6.93
N ASP A 202 14.25 -8.33 7.86
CA ASP A 202 14.94 -9.62 7.74
C ASP A 202 14.28 -10.67 8.61
N ASP A 203 13.96 -11.83 8.06
CA ASP A 203 13.48 -12.99 8.80
C ASP A 203 14.42 -14.21 8.66
N ASN A 204 14.20 -15.21 9.49
CA ASN A 204 14.89 -16.48 9.46
C ASN A 204 14.01 -17.62 8.92
N GLY A 205 12.97 -17.31 8.15
CA GLY A 205 12.10 -18.28 7.51
C GLY A 205 12.78 -19.09 6.41
N PRO A 206 12.04 -19.88 5.64
CA PRO A 206 12.60 -20.71 4.55
C PRO A 206 13.10 -19.89 3.36
N GLY A 207 12.81 -18.57 3.32
CA GLY A 207 13.09 -17.72 2.18
C GLY A 207 12.16 -18.00 0.99
N ILE A 208 12.46 -17.33 -0.12
CA ILE A 208 11.72 -17.42 -1.39
C ILE A 208 12.75 -17.63 -2.51
N PRO A 209 12.54 -18.55 -3.48
CA PRO A 209 13.40 -18.66 -4.66
C PRO A 209 13.44 -17.33 -5.44
N GLU A 210 14.61 -16.95 -5.97
CA GLU A 210 14.77 -15.70 -6.72
C GLU A 210 13.84 -15.59 -7.93
N SER A 211 13.53 -16.73 -8.58
CA SER A 211 12.58 -16.80 -9.69
C SER A 211 11.15 -16.37 -9.31
N GLU A 212 10.84 -16.35 -8.01
CA GLU A 212 9.51 -16.02 -7.49
C GLU A 212 9.40 -14.59 -6.94
N TYR A 213 10.50 -13.83 -6.85
CA TYR A 213 10.49 -12.48 -6.27
C TYR A 213 9.52 -11.50 -6.94
N GLU A 214 9.31 -11.63 -8.26
CA GLU A 214 8.32 -10.82 -8.97
C GLU A 214 6.90 -11.39 -8.82
N ASN A 215 6.77 -12.73 -8.80
CA ASN A 215 5.49 -13.40 -8.77
C ASN A 215 4.76 -13.20 -7.44
N VAL A 216 5.47 -13.17 -6.31
CA VAL A 216 4.87 -13.03 -4.96
C VAL A 216 4.18 -11.68 -4.74
N PHE A 217 4.43 -10.68 -5.59
CA PHE A 217 3.70 -9.42 -5.58
C PHE A 217 2.40 -9.46 -6.38
N LYS A 218 2.12 -10.54 -7.13
CA LYS A 218 0.84 -10.69 -7.83
C LYS A 218 -0.27 -11.01 -6.82
N PRO A 219 -1.44 -10.38 -6.93
CA PRO A 219 -2.58 -10.71 -6.07
C PRO A 219 -2.92 -12.20 -6.14
N PHE A 220 -3.25 -12.80 -5.00
CA PHE A 220 -3.63 -14.21 -4.84
C PHE A 220 -2.53 -15.23 -5.16
N TYR A 221 -1.30 -14.78 -5.38
CA TYR A 221 -0.19 -15.68 -5.65
C TYR A 221 0.34 -16.31 -4.37
N LYS A 222 0.57 -17.64 -4.41
CA LYS A 222 1.17 -18.45 -3.33
C LYS A 222 2.20 -19.39 -3.96
N ILE A 223 3.38 -19.51 -3.37
CA ILE A 223 4.48 -20.35 -3.88
C ILE A 223 4.13 -21.85 -3.76
N ASP A 224 3.59 -22.26 -2.62
CA ASP A 224 3.21 -23.65 -2.35
C ASP A 224 1.69 -23.80 -2.19
N LYS A 225 1.09 -24.55 -3.14
CA LYS A 225 -0.33 -24.98 -3.03
C LYS A 225 -0.51 -26.23 -2.17
N SER A 226 0.58 -26.93 -1.79
CA SER A 226 0.55 -28.28 -1.22
C SER A 226 0.75 -28.37 0.28
N ARG A 227 1.21 -27.30 0.96
CA ARG A 227 1.40 -27.33 2.41
C ARG A 227 0.07 -27.14 3.13
N GLN A 228 -0.30 -28.08 4.00
CA GLN A 228 -1.49 -28.08 4.85
C GLN A 228 -1.68 -26.81 5.71
N ASP A 229 -0.61 -26.00 5.87
CA ASP A 229 -0.61 -24.72 6.58
C ASP A 229 -1.10 -23.52 5.75
N THR A 230 -1.63 -23.75 4.53
CA THR A 230 -2.14 -22.68 3.64
C THR A 230 -3.45 -22.05 4.12
N LYS A 231 -4.05 -22.55 5.19
CA LYS A 231 -5.33 -22.06 5.75
C LYS A 231 -5.31 -20.61 6.24
N SER A 232 -4.18 -19.90 6.26
CA SER A 232 -4.10 -18.61 6.98
C SER A 232 -3.79 -17.37 6.16
N SER A 233 -3.62 -17.42 4.83
CA SER A 233 -3.41 -16.18 4.04
C SER A 233 -3.94 -16.25 2.63
N VAL A 234 -4.58 -15.17 2.18
CA VAL A 234 -5.22 -15.06 0.85
C VAL A 234 -4.21 -14.78 -0.27
N GLY A 235 -2.95 -14.43 0.06
CA GLY A 235 -1.94 -14.04 -0.93
C GLY A 235 -2.08 -12.59 -1.40
N LEU A 236 -2.64 -11.73 -0.58
CA LEU A 236 -2.84 -10.30 -0.88
C LEU A 236 -1.84 -9.40 -0.14
N GLY A 237 -1.22 -9.85 0.95
CA GLY A 237 -0.39 -9.01 1.82
C GLY A 237 0.76 -8.31 1.09
N LEU A 238 1.57 -9.05 0.32
CA LEU A 238 2.71 -8.48 -0.41
C LEU A 238 2.26 -7.56 -1.57
N SER A 239 1.20 -7.92 -2.29
CA SER A 239 0.67 -7.05 -3.36
C SER A 239 0.14 -5.73 -2.79
N ILE A 240 -0.60 -5.76 -1.68
CA ILE A 240 -1.05 -4.57 -0.95
C ILE A 240 0.13 -3.71 -0.51
N SER A 241 1.16 -4.33 0.09
CA SER A 241 2.35 -3.60 0.55
C SER A 241 3.07 -2.93 -0.61
N SER A 242 3.24 -3.62 -1.75
CA SER A 242 3.83 -3.06 -2.96
C SER A 242 3.05 -1.85 -3.49
N ASP A 243 1.72 -1.95 -3.56
CA ASP A 243 0.86 -0.86 -4.04
C ASP A 243 0.91 0.36 -3.11
N ILE A 244 0.93 0.12 -1.79
CA ILE A 244 1.05 1.20 -0.80
C ILE A 244 2.39 1.92 -0.96
N ILE A 245 3.50 1.20 -1.02
CA ILE A 245 4.83 1.82 -1.16
C ILE A 245 4.97 2.54 -2.51
N ARG A 246 4.48 1.96 -3.61
CA ARG A 246 4.43 2.64 -4.92
C ARG A 246 3.62 3.93 -4.87
N SER A 247 2.51 3.94 -4.15
CA SER A 247 1.67 5.13 -3.99
C SER A 247 2.32 6.23 -3.13
N HIS A 248 3.42 5.92 -2.42
CA HIS A 248 4.30 6.86 -1.73
C HIS A 248 5.58 7.18 -2.54
N GLY A 249 5.64 6.76 -3.82
CA GLY A 249 6.79 7.00 -4.71
C GLY A 249 7.96 6.05 -4.49
N GLY A 250 7.78 5.01 -3.67
CA GLY A 250 8.80 4.04 -3.34
C GLY A 250 8.69 2.71 -4.09
N LYS A 251 9.49 1.74 -3.69
CA LYS A 251 9.45 0.35 -4.18
C LYS A 251 9.79 -0.63 -3.06
N ILE A 252 9.33 -1.88 -3.20
CA ILE A 252 9.77 -2.99 -2.36
C ILE A 252 10.63 -3.92 -3.21
N GLU A 253 11.78 -4.32 -2.67
CA GLU A 253 12.68 -5.31 -3.27
C GLU A 253 12.85 -6.48 -2.30
N LEU A 254 12.94 -7.69 -2.86
CA LEU A 254 13.19 -8.90 -2.10
C LEU A 254 14.61 -9.41 -2.36
N SER A 255 15.22 -9.97 -1.34
CA SER A 255 16.52 -10.63 -1.43
C SER A 255 16.68 -11.66 -0.31
N LYS A 256 17.78 -12.39 -0.30
CA LYS A 256 18.09 -13.33 0.77
C LYS A 256 18.43 -12.55 2.05
N SER A 257 17.83 -12.96 3.18
CA SER A 257 18.10 -12.39 4.49
C SER A 257 19.47 -12.81 5.04
N ILE A 258 20.08 -11.92 5.82
CA ILE A 258 21.28 -12.25 6.64
C ILE A 258 20.96 -13.25 7.74
N LEU A 259 19.70 -13.39 8.15
CA LEU A 259 19.22 -14.37 9.12
C LEU A 259 18.90 -15.73 8.48
N GLY A 260 19.05 -15.85 7.15
CA GLY A 260 18.84 -17.09 6.40
C GLY A 260 17.54 -17.17 5.62
N GLY A 261 16.55 -16.37 5.94
CA GLY A 261 15.23 -16.35 5.30
C GLY A 261 15.07 -15.27 4.21
N LEU A 262 13.99 -14.50 4.27
CA LEU A 262 13.65 -13.45 3.32
C LEU A 262 14.05 -12.07 3.87
N ARG A 263 14.61 -11.24 3.01
CA ARG A 263 14.79 -9.81 3.22
C ARG A 263 13.82 -9.04 2.34
N ALA A 264 12.98 -8.23 2.95
CA ALA A 264 12.17 -7.23 2.26
C ALA A 264 12.73 -5.83 2.52
N VAL A 265 13.01 -5.09 1.46
CA VAL A 265 13.56 -3.72 1.52
C VAL A 265 12.56 -2.78 0.90
N SER A 266 12.05 -1.85 1.69
CA SER A 266 11.21 -0.75 1.23
C SER A 266 12.04 0.53 1.13
N TYR A 267 11.96 1.20 0.00
CA TYR A 267 12.51 2.54 -0.24
C TYR A 267 11.33 3.52 -0.34
N THR A 268 11.41 4.63 0.37
CA THR A 268 10.35 5.65 0.37
C THR A 268 10.96 7.04 0.27
#